data_521796254dc4b5f396acb15fba368477
#
_entry.id   521796254dc4b5f396acb15fba368477
#
_cell.length_a   1.000
_cell.length_b   1.000
_cell.length_c   1.000
_cell.angle_alpha   90.00
_cell.angle_beta   90.00
_cell.angle_gamma   90.00
#
_symmetry.space_group_name_H-M   'P 1'
#
loop_
_entity.id
_entity.type
_entity.pdbx_description
1 polymer ?
#
loop_
_entity_poly.entity_id
_entity_poly.type
_entity_poly.pdbx_seq_one_letter_code
_entity_poly.pdbx_strand_id
1 'polypeptide(L)'
;DIQEFYFKRAMKVTRYEDEFCYYVRKPWGIPTTFGKEKSFLEYLFEWSEKSWSYPFISLLSKAFTKDEERGLLNRLDNATTWLLYFAKTPQIKQAYKDLQKQGRVYKYYLLEIWWDIGYWIKKYGNSIDFPIAHHKFQDDRMVVLLTSDLKSKIKWASHEVKTKIEDYSYDKQSNRAIVLVSIQKWIRHQIRSHFSSIGYPILGDAIYGKKKERYDGDLQLFSIGLRVGS
;
A
#
# COMPACT_ATOMS: atom_id res chain seq x y z
N ASP A 1 9.03 11.34 -22.38
CA ASP A 1 9.12 11.48 -20.94
C ASP A 1 9.27 10.09 -20.32
N ILE A 2 10.28 9.91 -19.43
CA ILE A 2 10.60 8.62 -18.80
C ILE A 2 9.41 8.11 -17.99
N GLN A 3 8.73 8.99 -17.27
CA GLN A 3 7.53 8.64 -16.51
C GLN A 3 6.39 8.16 -17.41
N GLU A 4 6.18 8.81 -18.55
CA GLU A 4 5.18 8.39 -19.53
C GLU A 4 5.53 7.03 -20.16
N PHE A 5 6.82 6.75 -20.37
CA PHE A 5 7.29 5.47 -20.88
C PHE A 5 7.04 4.33 -19.87
N TYR A 6 7.39 4.51 -18.60
CA TYR A 6 7.14 3.54 -17.54
C TYR A 6 5.65 3.35 -17.28
N PHE A 7 4.88 4.42 -17.32
CA PHE A 7 3.43 4.39 -17.20
C PHE A 7 2.79 3.58 -18.33
N LYS A 8 3.13 3.84 -19.59
CA LYS A 8 2.66 3.09 -20.75
C LYS A 8 3.01 1.60 -20.67
N ARG A 9 4.21 1.27 -20.16
CA ARG A 9 4.65 -0.12 -19.99
C ARG A 9 3.94 -0.83 -18.83
N ALA A 10 3.73 -0.15 -17.70
CA ALA A 10 2.97 -0.68 -16.58
C ALA A 10 1.50 -0.92 -16.96
N MET A 11 0.90 -0.01 -17.74
CA MET A 11 -0.48 -0.11 -18.20
C MET A 11 -0.68 -1.21 -19.25
N LYS A 12 0.32 -1.50 -20.12
CA LYS A 12 0.23 -2.58 -21.10
C LYS A 12 0.09 -3.98 -20.50
N VAL A 13 0.44 -4.16 -19.23
CA VAL A 13 0.68 -5.48 -18.66
C VAL A 13 -0.47 -5.98 -17.80
N THR A 14 -1.42 -5.13 -17.34
CA THR A 14 -2.29 -5.67 -16.29
C THR A 14 -3.65 -5.01 -16.18
N ARG A 15 -4.55 -5.50 -16.99
CA ARG A 15 -5.96 -5.49 -16.62
C ARG A 15 -6.31 -6.89 -16.12
N TYR A 16 -6.62 -7.01 -14.85
CA TYR A 16 -7.37 -8.16 -14.33
C TYR A 16 -8.75 -7.67 -13.89
N GLU A 17 -9.72 -8.54 -13.97
CA GLU A 17 -11.05 -8.29 -13.43
C GLU A 17 -11.66 -9.58 -12.91
N ASP A 18 -12.49 -9.44 -11.88
CA ASP A 18 -13.44 -10.46 -11.45
C ASP A 18 -14.87 -9.94 -11.58
N GLU A 19 -15.81 -10.62 -10.98
CA GLU A 19 -17.22 -10.22 -10.96
C GLU A 19 -17.44 -8.83 -10.34
N PHE A 20 -16.63 -8.43 -9.36
CA PHE A 20 -16.84 -7.25 -8.50
C PHE A 20 -15.93 -6.08 -8.84
N CYS A 21 -14.69 -6.34 -9.26
CA CYS A 21 -13.65 -5.33 -9.37
C CYS A 21 -12.85 -5.39 -10.68
N TYR A 22 -12.32 -4.22 -11.05
CA TYR A 22 -11.16 -4.11 -11.94
C TYR A 22 -9.90 -3.94 -11.11
N TYR A 23 -8.79 -4.52 -11.55
CA TYR A 23 -7.47 -4.41 -10.94
C TYR A 23 -6.52 -3.69 -11.89
N VAL A 24 -5.82 -2.70 -11.38
CA VAL A 24 -4.89 -1.91 -12.16
C VAL A 24 -3.56 -1.83 -11.44
N ARG A 25 -2.46 -2.05 -12.15
CA ARG A 25 -1.12 -1.95 -11.58
C ARG A 25 -0.66 -0.50 -11.51
N LYS A 26 -0.44 0.01 -10.30
CA LYS A 26 0.17 1.32 -10.05
C LYS A 26 1.70 1.19 -10.11
N PRO A 27 2.41 2.03 -10.91
CA PRO A 27 3.87 2.09 -10.89
C PRO A 27 4.38 2.75 -9.61
N TRP A 28 5.69 2.66 -9.40
CA TRP A 28 6.41 3.35 -8.34
C TRP A 28 6.45 4.87 -8.55
N GLY A 29 6.58 5.62 -7.47
CA GLY A 29 6.92 7.05 -7.50
C GLY A 29 5.77 8.01 -7.85
N ILE A 30 4.54 7.51 -8.08
CA ILE A 30 3.39 8.33 -8.46
C ILE A 30 2.34 8.30 -7.34
N PRO A 31 1.77 9.46 -6.93
CA PRO A 31 0.64 9.51 -6.01
C PRO A 31 -0.56 8.74 -6.56
N THR A 32 -1.33 8.08 -5.70
CA THR A 32 -2.52 7.35 -6.15
C THR A 32 -3.62 8.32 -6.58
N THR A 33 -3.92 9.31 -5.74
CA THR A 33 -5.08 10.22 -5.90
C THR A 33 -4.63 11.68 -5.99
N PHE A 34 -5.57 12.53 -6.38
CA PHE A 34 -5.38 13.97 -6.59
C PHE A 34 -4.62 14.67 -5.45
N GLY A 35 -3.73 15.57 -5.81
CA GLY A 35 -2.87 16.30 -4.89
C GLY A 35 -2.09 17.42 -5.55
N LYS A 36 -0.90 17.76 -5.02
CA LYS A 36 -0.01 18.78 -5.61
C LYS A 36 0.65 18.32 -6.90
N GLU A 37 0.91 17.01 -7.01
CA GLU A 37 1.53 16.39 -8.18
C GLU A 37 0.47 15.61 -8.93
N LYS A 38 0.69 15.43 -10.24
CA LYS A 38 -0.19 14.64 -11.09
C LYS A 38 -0.24 13.19 -10.62
N SER A 39 -1.42 12.73 -10.30
CA SER A 39 -1.67 11.41 -9.73
C SER A 39 -1.82 10.31 -10.77
N PHE A 40 -1.73 9.05 -10.32
CA PHE A 40 -1.98 7.89 -11.16
C PHE A 40 -3.41 7.90 -11.72
N LEU A 41 -4.42 8.33 -10.93
CA LEU A 41 -5.80 8.43 -11.42
C LEU A 41 -5.95 9.45 -12.55
N GLU A 42 -5.29 10.61 -12.45
CA GLU A 42 -5.32 11.63 -13.51
C GLU A 42 -4.71 11.09 -14.81
N TYR A 43 -3.54 10.44 -14.72
CA TYR A 43 -2.94 9.77 -15.89
C TYR A 43 -3.85 8.71 -16.47
N LEU A 44 -4.46 7.87 -15.63
CA LEU A 44 -5.35 6.79 -16.03
C LEU A 44 -6.58 7.32 -16.78
N PHE A 45 -7.18 8.41 -16.27
CA PHE A 45 -8.39 9.00 -16.85
C PHE A 45 -8.10 9.74 -18.16
N GLU A 46 -7.07 10.57 -18.22
CA GLU A 46 -6.67 11.26 -19.45
C GLU A 46 -6.26 10.28 -20.55
N TRP A 47 -5.61 9.19 -20.18
CA TRP A 47 -5.17 8.19 -21.14
C TRP A 47 -6.35 7.41 -21.73
N SER A 48 -7.38 7.18 -20.95
CA SER A 48 -8.59 6.52 -21.43
C SER A 48 -9.36 7.35 -22.43
N GLU A 49 -9.30 8.68 -22.31
CA GLU A 49 -9.93 9.60 -23.27
C GLU A 49 -9.22 9.61 -24.63
N LYS A 50 -7.91 9.37 -24.62
CA LYS A 50 -7.05 9.38 -25.82
C LYS A 50 -6.86 8.02 -26.49
N SER A 51 -7.25 6.93 -25.83
CA SER A 51 -6.97 5.58 -26.28
C SER A 51 -8.14 4.64 -25.99
N TRP A 52 -8.63 3.96 -27.00
CA TRP A 52 -9.65 2.89 -26.90
C TRP A 52 -9.15 1.66 -26.10
N SER A 53 -7.91 1.69 -25.60
CA SER A 53 -7.26 0.55 -24.96
C SER A 53 -7.81 0.20 -23.56
N TYR A 54 -8.61 1.07 -22.93
CA TYR A 54 -9.13 0.86 -21.58
C TYR A 54 -10.64 1.15 -21.48
N PRO A 55 -11.48 0.34 -22.10
CA PRO A 55 -12.94 0.55 -22.09
C PRO A 55 -13.56 0.53 -20.68
N PHE A 56 -12.93 -0.15 -19.71
CA PHE A 56 -13.40 -0.19 -18.33
C PHE A 56 -13.39 1.19 -17.64
N ILE A 57 -12.49 2.10 -18.01
CA ILE A 57 -12.44 3.46 -17.45
C ILE A 57 -13.69 4.25 -17.87
N SER A 58 -14.13 4.09 -19.13
CA SER A 58 -15.39 4.67 -19.59
C SER A 58 -16.59 4.10 -18.81
N LEU A 59 -16.57 2.79 -18.51
CA LEU A 59 -17.60 2.17 -17.67
C LEU A 59 -17.58 2.72 -16.25
N LEU A 60 -16.41 2.88 -15.63
CA LEU A 60 -16.25 3.51 -14.31
C LEU A 60 -16.75 4.95 -14.31
N SER A 61 -16.42 5.75 -15.34
CA SER A 61 -16.86 7.14 -15.45
C SER A 61 -18.39 7.25 -15.53
N LYS A 62 -19.04 6.31 -16.23
CA LYS A 62 -20.52 6.25 -16.31
C LYS A 62 -21.14 5.78 -14.99
N ALA A 63 -20.55 4.81 -14.31
CA ALA A 63 -21.05 4.26 -13.06
C ALA A 63 -20.87 5.21 -11.87
N PHE A 64 -19.81 6.03 -11.86
CA PHE A 64 -19.40 6.87 -10.74
C PHE A 64 -19.35 8.37 -11.09
N THR A 65 -20.47 8.93 -11.56
CA THR A 65 -20.57 10.32 -12.03
C THR A 65 -20.29 11.39 -10.96
N LYS A 66 -20.47 11.05 -9.67
CA LYS A 66 -20.25 11.95 -8.52
C LYS A 66 -19.05 11.56 -7.66
N ASP A 67 -18.28 10.56 -8.06
CA ASP A 67 -17.12 10.05 -7.33
C ASP A 67 -15.86 10.36 -8.14
N GLU A 68 -15.09 11.34 -7.69
CA GLU A 68 -13.85 11.76 -8.35
C GLU A 68 -12.84 10.61 -8.51
N GLU A 69 -12.82 9.66 -7.57
CA GLU A 69 -11.95 8.50 -7.60
C GLU A 69 -12.53 7.33 -8.42
N ARG A 70 -13.72 7.51 -9.01
CA ARG A 70 -14.40 6.58 -9.93
C ARG A 70 -14.38 5.13 -9.45
N GLY A 71 -14.78 4.90 -8.20
CA GLY A 71 -14.90 3.54 -7.68
C GLY A 71 -13.64 2.95 -7.04
N LEU A 72 -12.57 3.72 -6.89
CA LEU A 72 -11.35 3.28 -6.21
C LEU A 72 -11.66 2.76 -4.80
N LEU A 73 -11.10 1.59 -4.43
CA LEU A 73 -11.31 0.93 -3.15
C LEU A 73 -10.12 1.06 -2.19
N ASN A 74 -8.91 1.24 -2.72
CA ASN A 74 -7.70 1.38 -1.91
C ASN A 74 -6.78 2.46 -2.47
N ARG A 75 -6.02 3.07 -1.59
CA ARG A 75 -4.90 3.96 -1.93
C ARG A 75 -3.60 3.28 -1.56
N LEU A 76 -2.55 3.58 -2.29
CA LEU A 76 -1.19 3.18 -2.00
C LEU A 76 -0.33 4.43 -1.80
N ASP A 77 0.70 4.33 -0.96
CA ASP A 77 1.72 5.36 -0.85
C ASP A 77 2.44 5.55 -2.20
N ASN A 78 3.06 6.72 -2.44
CA ASN A 78 3.72 7.02 -3.71
C ASN A 78 4.73 5.93 -4.10
N ALA A 79 5.53 5.47 -3.12
CA ALA A 79 6.54 4.46 -3.31
C ALA A 79 6.01 3.01 -3.34
N THR A 80 4.79 2.74 -2.86
CA THR A 80 4.18 1.41 -2.91
C THR A 80 3.64 1.14 -4.30
N THR A 81 3.86 -0.07 -4.80
CA THR A 81 3.47 -0.47 -6.16
C THR A 81 2.41 -1.56 -6.18
N TRP A 82 1.97 -1.88 -7.38
CA TRP A 82 1.07 -2.95 -7.78
C TRP A 82 -0.41 -2.60 -7.61
N LEU A 83 -1.24 -3.50 -7.04
CA LEU A 83 -2.67 -3.51 -7.33
C LEU A 83 -3.46 -2.41 -6.64
N LEU A 84 -4.12 -1.61 -7.46
CA LEU A 84 -5.27 -0.79 -7.10
C LEU A 84 -6.55 -1.50 -7.56
N TYR A 85 -7.60 -1.40 -6.74
CA TYR A 85 -8.88 -2.05 -6.94
C TYR A 85 -9.94 -1.00 -7.20
N PHE A 86 -10.76 -1.21 -8.25
CA PHE A 86 -11.89 -0.36 -8.58
C PHE A 86 -13.16 -1.19 -8.56
N ALA A 87 -14.12 -0.82 -7.74
CA ALA A 87 -15.44 -1.42 -7.76
C ALA A 87 -16.13 -1.18 -9.12
N LYS A 88 -16.78 -2.19 -9.67
CA LYS A 88 -17.49 -2.07 -10.94
C LYS A 88 -18.75 -1.23 -10.82
N THR A 89 -19.37 -1.18 -9.63
CA THR A 89 -20.61 -0.43 -9.37
C THR A 89 -20.57 0.31 -8.03
N PRO A 90 -21.39 1.37 -7.86
CA PRO A 90 -21.52 2.06 -6.56
C PRO A 90 -21.98 1.14 -5.43
N GLN A 91 -22.82 0.15 -5.70
CA GLN A 91 -23.29 -0.83 -4.71
C GLN A 91 -22.13 -1.68 -4.17
N ILE A 92 -21.23 -2.14 -5.05
CA ILE A 92 -20.02 -2.87 -4.66
C ILE A 92 -19.12 -1.99 -3.82
N LYS A 93 -18.92 -0.71 -4.22
CA LYS A 93 -18.12 0.25 -3.41
C LYS A 93 -18.73 0.46 -2.02
N GLN A 94 -20.06 0.56 -1.93
CA GLN A 94 -20.75 0.72 -0.65
C GLN A 94 -20.60 -0.53 0.22
N ALA A 95 -20.85 -1.71 -0.33
CA ALA A 95 -20.66 -2.98 0.37
C ALA A 95 -19.22 -3.17 0.90
N TYR A 96 -18.23 -2.80 0.07
CA TYR A 96 -16.82 -2.80 0.49
C TYR A 96 -16.59 -1.88 1.69
N LYS A 97 -17.11 -0.64 1.67
CA LYS A 97 -16.98 0.31 2.79
C LYS A 97 -17.60 -0.23 4.08
N ASP A 98 -18.74 -0.88 3.98
CA ASP A 98 -19.45 -1.41 5.15
C ASP A 98 -18.70 -2.62 5.73
N LEU A 99 -18.19 -3.51 4.89
CA LEU A 99 -17.33 -4.62 5.33
C LEU A 99 -16.00 -4.12 5.91
N GLN A 100 -15.44 -3.04 5.38
CA GLN A 100 -14.23 -2.43 5.93
C GLN A 100 -14.45 -1.86 7.33
N LYS A 101 -15.60 -1.19 7.59
CA LYS A 101 -15.99 -0.72 8.92
C LYS A 101 -16.15 -1.87 9.92
N GLN A 102 -16.60 -3.03 9.46
CA GLN A 102 -16.75 -4.25 10.25
C GLN A 102 -15.41 -5.00 10.47
N GLY A 103 -14.29 -4.53 9.90
CA GLY A 103 -13.00 -5.22 9.97
C GLY A 103 -12.94 -6.51 9.12
N ARG A 104 -13.81 -6.66 8.14
CA ARG A 104 -13.91 -7.84 7.27
C ARG A 104 -13.23 -7.66 5.91
N VAL A 105 -12.35 -6.68 5.77
CA VAL A 105 -11.52 -6.44 4.60
C VAL A 105 -10.06 -6.61 4.98
N TYR A 106 -9.37 -7.51 4.30
CA TYR A 106 -7.95 -7.79 4.48
C TYR A 106 -7.19 -7.41 3.22
N LYS A 107 -6.15 -6.61 3.35
CA LYS A 107 -5.25 -6.21 2.27
C LYS A 107 -3.92 -6.92 2.46
N TYR A 108 -3.45 -7.59 1.42
CA TYR A 108 -2.22 -8.38 1.43
C TYR A 108 -1.10 -7.67 0.70
N TYR A 109 0.08 -7.74 1.28
CA TYR A 109 1.29 -7.15 0.72
C TYR A 109 2.44 -8.16 0.78
N LEU A 110 3.28 -8.14 -0.26
CA LEU A 110 4.61 -8.72 -0.22
C LEU A 110 5.62 -7.62 0.02
N LEU A 111 6.64 -7.91 0.82
CA LEU A 111 7.76 -7.00 1.05
C LEU A 111 9.07 -7.77 1.17
N GLU A 112 10.18 -7.09 0.88
CA GLU A 112 11.53 -7.61 1.07
C GLU A 112 12.24 -6.85 2.19
N ILE A 113 12.94 -7.60 3.04
CA ILE A 113 13.76 -7.09 4.14
C ILE A 113 15.13 -7.75 4.14
N TRP A 114 16.10 -7.11 4.81
CA TRP A 114 17.33 -7.78 5.20
C TRP A 114 17.08 -8.67 6.41
N TRP A 115 17.84 -9.77 6.51
CA TRP A 115 17.89 -10.72 7.60
C TRP A 115 16.62 -11.57 7.82
N ASP A 116 16.85 -12.66 8.56
CA ASP A 116 15.78 -13.60 8.92
C ASP A 116 14.87 -13.02 10.00
N ILE A 117 13.60 -12.82 9.69
CA ILE A 117 12.57 -12.36 10.62
C ILE A 117 12.08 -13.47 11.57
N GLY A 118 12.45 -14.72 11.33
CA GLY A 118 12.00 -15.87 12.11
C GLY A 118 12.35 -15.76 13.60
N TYR A 119 13.49 -15.15 13.93
CA TYR A 119 13.84 -14.88 15.32
C TYR A 119 12.83 -13.96 16.03
N TRP A 120 12.43 -12.87 15.34
CA TRP A 120 11.45 -11.94 15.87
C TRP A 120 10.07 -12.62 16.06
N ILE A 121 9.63 -13.39 15.06
CA ILE A 121 8.36 -14.13 15.09
C ILE A 121 8.35 -15.13 16.24
N LYS A 122 9.42 -15.88 16.44
CA LYS A 122 9.54 -16.86 17.54
C LYS A 122 9.43 -16.20 18.89
N LYS A 123 9.95 -14.98 19.07
CA LYS A 123 10.01 -14.29 20.36
C LYS A 123 8.75 -13.49 20.66
N TYR A 124 8.14 -12.85 19.66
CA TYR A 124 7.07 -11.87 19.84
C TYR A 124 5.76 -12.23 19.14
N GLY A 125 5.74 -13.33 18.38
CA GLY A 125 4.61 -13.74 17.57
C GLY A 125 4.61 -13.10 16.18
N ASN A 126 3.55 -13.37 15.45
CA ASN A 126 3.43 -12.98 14.03
C ASN A 126 2.63 -11.67 13.82
N SER A 127 2.52 -10.82 14.83
CA SER A 127 1.75 -9.56 14.74
C SER A 127 2.56 -8.39 15.26
N ILE A 128 2.58 -7.31 14.51
CA ILE A 128 3.10 -6.01 14.94
C ILE A 128 1.88 -5.12 15.17
N ASP A 129 1.55 -4.83 16.42
CA ASP A 129 0.32 -4.15 16.85
C ASP A 129 0.56 -2.89 17.68
N PHE A 130 1.72 -2.28 17.52
CA PHE A 130 2.03 -0.99 18.15
C PHE A 130 1.20 0.14 17.54
N PRO A 131 0.66 1.06 18.35
CA PRO A 131 -0.05 2.23 17.85
C PRO A 131 0.84 3.11 16.96
N ILE A 132 0.23 3.74 15.94
CA ILE A 132 0.91 4.62 15.00
C ILE A 132 0.26 6.00 15.05
N ALA A 133 1.08 7.06 15.00
CA ALA A 133 0.61 8.43 14.93
C ALA A 133 1.41 9.25 13.90
N HIS A 134 0.87 10.40 13.49
CA HIS A 134 1.61 11.35 12.68
C HIS A 134 2.76 11.97 13.48
N HIS A 135 3.94 12.09 12.88
CA HIS A 135 5.08 12.75 13.50
C HIS A 135 4.83 14.26 13.62
N LYS A 136 5.18 14.85 14.79
CA LYS A 136 4.88 16.25 15.09
C LYS A 136 5.61 17.26 14.21
N PHE A 137 6.85 16.94 13.82
CA PHE A 137 7.76 17.85 13.12
C PHE A 137 8.13 17.41 11.70
N GLN A 138 7.74 16.22 11.29
CA GLN A 138 8.07 15.63 9.99
C GLN A 138 6.78 15.14 9.33
N ASP A 139 6.22 15.94 8.45
CA ASP A 139 4.91 15.66 7.83
C ASP A 139 4.91 14.42 6.92
N ASP A 140 6.09 13.97 6.48
CA ASP A 140 6.28 12.78 5.66
C ASP A 140 6.41 11.48 6.48
N ARG A 141 6.44 11.55 7.83
CA ARG A 141 6.69 10.41 8.71
C ARG A 141 5.54 10.07 9.65
N MET A 142 5.48 8.80 9.99
CA MET A 142 4.67 8.27 11.09
C MET A 142 5.58 7.86 12.24
N VAL A 143 5.06 7.89 13.47
CA VAL A 143 5.73 7.43 14.70
C VAL A 143 5.01 6.18 15.18
N VAL A 144 5.77 5.13 15.45
CA VAL A 144 5.27 3.92 16.13
C VAL A 144 5.52 4.09 17.62
N LEU A 145 4.49 3.94 18.43
CA LEU A 145 4.55 4.18 19.88
C LEU A 145 4.98 2.89 20.60
N LEU A 146 6.29 2.64 20.64
CA LEU A 146 6.88 1.51 21.39
C LEU A 146 6.91 1.78 22.90
N THR A 147 7.01 3.06 23.28
CA THR A 147 7.12 3.51 24.69
C THR A 147 6.32 4.79 24.89
N SER A 148 6.01 5.11 26.16
CA SER A 148 5.27 6.32 26.54
C SER A 148 5.98 7.62 26.17
N ASP A 149 7.31 7.63 26.14
CA ASP A 149 8.14 8.81 25.87
C ASP A 149 7.94 9.35 24.45
N LEU A 150 7.54 8.47 23.51
CA LEU A 150 7.27 8.85 22.12
C LEU A 150 6.01 9.66 21.93
N LYS A 151 5.13 9.77 22.97
CA LYS A 151 3.94 10.62 22.93
C LYS A 151 4.26 12.10 22.71
N SER A 152 5.42 12.57 23.10
CA SER A 152 5.87 13.95 22.85
C SER A 152 6.16 14.24 21.36
N LYS A 153 6.36 13.21 20.54
CA LYS A 153 6.68 13.30 19.10
C LYS A 153 5.48 13.24 18.19
N ILE A 154 4.28 13.03 18.72
CA ILE A 154 3.07 12.88 17.90
C ILE A 154 2.33 14.22 17.72
N LYS A 155 1.68 14.38 16.57
CA LYS A 155 0.91 15.58 16.20
C LYS A 155 -0.55 15.49 16.64
N TRP A 156 -1.13 14.28 16.56
CA TRP A 156 -2.53 13.99 16.88
C TRP A 156 -2.65 12.67 17.64
N ALA A 157 -3.88 12.23 17.91
CA ALA A 157 -4.12 10.92 18.51
C ALA A 157 -3.49 9.77 17.71
N SER A 158 -3.06 8.74 18.41
CA SER A 158 -2.58 7.52 17.79
C SER A 158 -3.71 6.64 17.29
N HIS A 159 -3.40 5.80 16.32
CA HIS A 159 -4.30 4.81 15.75
C HIS A 159 -3.86 3.41 16.16
N GLU A 160 -4.77 2.66 16.78
CA GLU A 160 -4.60 1.25 17.04
C GLU A 160 -4.72 0.48 15.72
N VAL A 161 -3.63 -0.14 15.31
CA VAL A 161 -3.49 -0.88 14.04
C VAL A 161 -2.66 -2.13 14.23
N LYS A 162 -2.89 -3.11 13.36
CA LYS A 162 -2.17 -4.38 13.35
C LYS A 162 -1.65 -4.67 11.95
N THR A 163 -0.38 -5.04 11.86
CA THR A 163 0.23 -5.67 10.69
C THR A 163 0.52 -7.12 11.05
N LYS A 164 -0.16 -8.06 10.40
CA LYS A 164 0.02 -9.49 10.63
C LYS A 164 1.00 -10.05 9.61
N ILE A 165 2.00 -10.78 10.07
CA ILE A 165 2.90 -11.57 9.23
C ILE A 165 2.18 -12.89 8.99
N GLU A 166 1.81 -13.16 7.74
CA GLU A 166 1.09 -14.38 7.36
C GLU A 166 2.06 -15.51 7.03
N ASP A 167 3.16 -15.18 6.35
CA ASP A 167 4.19 -16.13 5.95
C ASP A 167 5.49 -15.41 5.63
N TYR A 168 6.61 -16.14 5.58
CA TYR A 168 7.90 -15.60 5.13
C TYR A 168 8.80 -16.70 4.57
N SER A 169 9.72 -16.29 3.69
CA SER A 169 10.80 -17.13 3.16
C SER A 169 12.12 -16.39 3.27
N TYR A 170 13.14 -17.02 3.83
CA TYR A 170 14.47 -16.44 4.00
C TYR A 170 15.50 -17.15 3.13
N ASP A 171 16.20 -16.38 2.30
CA ASP A 171 17.33 -16.84 1.53
C ASP A 171 18.64 -16.47 2.23
N LYS A 172 19.37 -17.49 2.69
CA LYS A 172 20.66 -17.35 3.37
C LYS A 172 21.76 -16.80 2.47
N GLN A 173 21.70 -17.05 1.15
CA GLN A 173 22.76 -16.62 0.22
C GLN A 173 22.71 -15.12 0.01
N SER A 174 21.53 -14.57 -0.25
CA SER A 174 21.33 -13.13 -0.41
C SER A 174 21.16 -12.38 0.93
N ASN A 175 20.98 -13.11 2.03
CA ASN A 175 20.61 -12.59 3.34
C ASN A 175 19.33 -11.73 3.32
N ARG A 176 18.35 -12.14 2.52
CA ARG A 176 17.06 -11.46 2.33
C ARG A 176 15.89 -12.34 2.70
N ALA A 177 14.84 -11.74 3.23
CA ALA A 177 13.57 -12.41 3.42
C ALA A 177 12.46 -11.73 2.62
N ILE A 178 11.62 -12.54 1.97
CA ILE A 178 10.34 -12.13 1.43
C ILE A 178 9.29 -12.41 2.48
N VAL A 179 8.48 -11.42 2.81
CA VAL A 179 7.47 -11.52 3.86
C VAL A 179 6.09 -11.20 3.29
N LEU A 180 5.14 -12.09 3.54
CA LEU A 180 3.72 -11.87 3.27
C LEU A 180 3.05 -11.27 4.51
N VAL A 181 2.41 -10.13 4.36
CA VAL A 181 1.68 -9.47 5.46
C VAL A 181 0.26 -9.13 5.07
N SER A 182 -0.61 -9.04 6.09
CA SER A 182 -1.97 -8.52 5.94
C SER A 182 -2.26 -7.39 6.91
N ILE A 183 -3.15 -6.47 6.49
CA ILE A 183 -3.71 -5.40 7.30
C ILE A 183 -5.22 -5.30 7.08
N GLN A 184 -5.97 -4.94 8.11
CA GLN A 184 -7.42 -4.66 8.03
C GLN A 184 -7.69 -3.15 7.96
N LYS A 185 -7.14 -2.38 8.88
CA LYS A 185 -7.13 -0.92 8.84
C LYS A 185 -5.92 -0.45 8.04
N TRP A 186 -6.09 0.59 7.27
CA TRP A 186 -4.98 1.24 6.56
C TRP A 186 -4.71 2.61 7.19
N ILE A 187 -3.51 2.79 7.68
CA ILE A 187 -2.95 4.07 8.10
C ILE A 187 -1.71 4.34 7.24
N ARG A 188 -1.50 5.61 6.93
CA ARG A 188 -0.34 6.04 6.15
C ARG A 188 0.94 5.38 6.67
N HIS A 189 1.74 4.83 5.77
CA HIS A 189 3.02 4.18 6.06
C HIS A 189 2.99 3.06 7.12
N GLN A 190 1.84 2.47 7.42
CA GLN A 190 1.67 1.50 8.50
C GLN A 190 2.70 0.36 8.43
N ILE A 191 2.76 -0.37 7.32
CA ILE A 191 3.67 -1.52 7.17
C ILE A 191 5.12 -1.08 7.26
N ARG A 192 5.47 0.01 6.59
CA ARG A 192 6.82 0.59 6.56
C ARG A 192 7.31 0.98 7.94
N SER A 193 6.53 1.75 8.69
CA SER A 193 6.86 2.19 10.03
C SER A 193 6.90 1.05 11.03
N HIS A 194 5.98 0.07 10.96
CA HIS A 194 5.98 -1.13 11.78
C HIS A 194 7.26 -1.95 11.60
N PHE A 195 7.60 -2.31 10.36
CA PHE A 195 8.79 -3.11 10.08
C PHE A 195 10.08 -2.39 10.50
N SER A 196 10.18 -1.09 10.26
CA SER A 196 11.32 -0.30 10.74
C SER A 196 11.41 -0.27 12.26
N SER A 197 10.28 -0.14 12.96
CA SER A 197 10.25 -0.07 14.44
C SER A 197 10.73 -1.33 15.13
N ILE A 198 10.54 -2.48 14.50
CA ILE A 198 11.02 -3.79 15.02
C ILE A 198 12.44 -4.14 14.54
N GLY A 199 13.11 -3.22 13.83
CA GLY A 199 14.49 -3.38 13.37
C GLY A 199 14.67 -4.03 12.00
N TYR A 200 13.59 -4.30 11.26
CA TYR A 200 13.57 -4.92 9.94
C TYR A 200 12.99 -3.96 8.87
N PRO A 201 13.64 -2.82 8.58
CA PRO A 201 13.13 -1.90 7.57
C PRO A 201 13.03 -2.57 6.20
N ILE A 202 12.04 -2.15 5.41
CA ILE A 202 11.81 -2.66 4.06
C ILE A 202 12.93 -2.17 3.13
N LEU A 203 13.41 -3.02 2.23
CA LEU A 203 14.41 -2.64 1.24
C LEU A 203 13.95 -1.48 0.38
N GLY A 204 14.84 -0.53 0.14
CA GLY A 204 14.54 0.67 -0.65
C GLY A 204 13.66 1.70 0.05
N ASP A 205 13.42 1.57 1.37
CA ASP A 205 12.64 2.58 2.09
C ASP A 205 13.47 3.82 2.40
N ALA A 206 13.29 4.88 1.60
CA ALA A 206 14.00 6.14 1.75
C ALA A 206 13.63 6.91 3.04
N ILE A 207 12.46 6.63 3.64
CA ILE A 207 11.98 7.33 4.85
C ILE A 207 12.39 6.57 6.12
N TYR A 208 12.19 5.25 6.15
CA TYR A 208 12.35 4.42 7.34
C TYR A 208 13.56 3.47 7.28
N GLY A 209 14.23 3.36 6.14
CA GLY A 209 15.44 2.55 5.95
C GLY A 209 16.62 3.07 6.77
N LYS A 210 17.59 2.21 7.06
CA LYS A 210 18.82 2.60 7.72
C LYS A 210 19.81 3.16 6.70
N LYS A 211 20.41 4.32 6.98
CA LYS A 211 21.39 5.00 6.10
C LYS A 211 22.62 4.14 5.69
N LYS A 212 22.89 3.04 6.39
CA LYS A 212 24.02 2.13 6.13
C LYS A 212 23.67 0.94 5.24
N GLU A 213 22.40 0.74 4.92
CA GLU A 213 21.97 -0.38 4.07
C GLU A 213 22.21 0.00 2.60
N ARG A 214 23.13 -0.71 1.93
CA ARG A 214 23.46 -0.52 0.52
C ARG A 214 22.40 -1.18 -0.37
N TYR A 215 21.25 -0.55 -0.49
CA TYR A 215 20.26 -0.92 -1.48
C TYR A 215 19.80 0.36 -2.22
N ASP A 216 20.17 0.45 -3.48
CA ASP A 216 19.92 1.64 -4.32
C ASP A 216 18.63 1.50 -5.17
N GLY A 217 17.81 0.50 -4.88
CA GLY A 217 16.58 0.24 -5.59
C GLY A 217 15.36 0.89 -4.97
N ASP A 218 14.24 0.79 -5.68
CA ASP A 218 12.93 1.25 -5.23
C ASP A 218 12.43 0.49 -4.00
N LEU A 219 11.47 1.06 -3.28
CA LEU A 219 10.81 0.43 -2.15
C LEU A 219 10.22 -0.95 -2.54
N GLN A 220 10.67 -2.00 -1.89
CA GLN A 220 10.21 -3.36 -2.10
C GLN A 220 8.96 -3.66 -1.27
N LEU A 221 7.86 -2.97 -1.59
CA LEU A 221 6.54 -3.16 -0.97
C LEU A 221 5.46 -3.19 -2.06
N PHE A 222 4.77 -4.32 -2.17
CA PHE A 222 3.86 -4.64 -3.25
C PHE A 222 2.47 -4.98 -2.73
N SER A 223 1.45 -4.26 -3.18
CA SER A 223 0.04 -4.61 -2.91
C SER A 223 -0.38 -5.76 -3.81
N ILE A 224 -0.63 -6.94 -3.24
CA ILE A 224 -0.81 -8.18 -4.03
C ILE A 224 -2.20 -8.79 -3.93
N GLY A 225 -3.00 -8.41 -2.94
CA GLY A 225 -4.29 -9.08 -2.73
C GLY A 225 -5.27 -8.29 -1.88
N LEU A 226 -6.54 -8.61 -2.09
CA LEU A 226 -7.66 -8.13 -1.32
C LEU A 226 -8.58 -9.32 -1.01
N ARG A 227 -8.88 -9.55 0.27
CA ARG A 227 -9.90 -10.51 0.69
C ARG A 227 -11.02 -9.77 1.39
N VAL A 228 -12.24 -10.04 0.96
CA VAL A 228 -13.48 -9.46 1.51
C VAL A 228 -14.37 -10.60 1.97
N GLY A 229 -14.95 -10.46 3.15
CA GLY A 229 -15.81 -11.47 3.73
C GLY A 229 -15.20 -12.18 4.95
N SER A 230 -15.90 -13.19 5.46
CA SER A 230 -15.55 -13.96 6.65
C SER A 230 -14.24 -14.68 6.58
#